data_986bc28f99e79524bde65ea55b6a8a2d
#
_entry.id   986bc28f99e79524bde65ea55b6a8a2d
#
_cell.length_a   1.000
_cell.length_b   1.000
_cell.length_c   1.000
_cell.angle_alpha   90.00
_cell.angle_beta   90.00
_cell.angle_gamma   90.00
#
_symmetry.space_group_name_H-M   'P 1'
#
loop_
_entity.id
_entity.type
_entity.pdbx_description
1 polymer ?
#
loop_
_entity_poly.entity_id
_entity_poly.type
_entity_poly.pdbx_seq_one_letter_code
_entity_poly.pdbx_strand_id
1 'polypeptide(L)'
;HQPETVIDWVVEEAFKGVIEHNPHINQIHTVNLKKAKQQKSLMLLFKELNKLRKLPKYDMVIDAQGLIKSAIVAKLIKANKICGFDKHSIREPLASLMYQHTTSMAYDANTIDRNIKVICNPLDLAVSGVDIVNKLPFLSSQCKIKTPKKPYALFIIGSTWESRNYPKEKFVQVAQALKINFLVVWGNDLENEKAVWMAEKSDYIDVLPRLDLDSLKCIIQHSKLLIGNDTGPTHMAWALNIPSITLFGPTPINRVYQTPINKVLKSHSKVDHFNLDKNDYSIAEIRVNDIVKMSKELLEDNK
;
A
#
# COMPACT_ATOMS: atom_id res chain seq x y z
N HIS A 1 -22.24 3.89 5.56
CA HIS A 1 -23.16 5.02 5.27
C HIS A 1 -24.20 4.67 4.22
N GLN A 2 -23.96 3.67 3.36
CA GLN A 2 -24.89 3.19 2.33
C GLN A 2 -24.89 1.65 2.32
N PRO A 3 -25.60 0.98 3.22
CA PRO A 3 -25.52 -0.47 3.40
C PRO A 3 -26.02 -1.26 2.18
N GLU A 4 -26.89 -0.67 1.36
CA GLU A 4 -27.42 -1.30 0.14
C GLU A 4 -26.49 -1.18 -1.07
N THR A 5 -25.34 -0.49 -0.92
CA THR A 5 -24.40 -0.30 -2.03
C THR A 5 -23.62 -1.59 -2.30
N VAL A 6 -23.74 -2.12 -3.49
CA VAL A 6 -22.97 -3.27 -3.98
C VAL A 6 -21.68 -2.78 -4.64
N ILE A 7 -20.53 -3.23 -4.15
CA ILE A 7 -19.23 -2.80 -4.61
C ILE A 7 -18.53 -3.95 -5.35
N ASP A 8 -18.26 -3.75 -6.62
CA ASP A 8 -17.34 -4.55 -7.41
C ASP A 8 -16.01 -3.81 -7.56
N TRP A 9 -14.90 -4.53 -7.56
CA TRP A 9 -13.57 -3.93 -7.60
C TRP A 9 -12.77 -4.44 -8.78
N VAL A 10 -12.27 -3.52 -9.62
CA VAL A 10 -11.32 -3.86 -10.69
C VAL A 10 -9.90 -3.63 -10.20
N VAL A 11 -9.06 -4.65 -10.32
CA VAL A 11 -7.67 -4.61 -9.83
C VAL A 11 -6.72 -5.33 -10.78
N GLU A 12 -5.46 -4.92 -10.81
CA GLU A 12 -4.40 -5.70 -11.47
C GLU A 12 -4.25 -7.06 -10.78
N GLU A 13 -4.18 -8.15 -11.55
CA GLU A 13 -4.14 -9.55 -11.06
C GLU A 13 -3.13 -9.76 -9.92
N ALA A 14 -1.96 -9.14 -10.03
CA ALA A 14 -0.90 -9.25 -9.03
C ALA A 14 -1.28 -8.70 -7.65
N PHE A 15 -2.31 -7.88 -7.55
CA PHE A 15 -2.74 -7.24 -6.30
C PHE A 15 -4.10 -7.75 -5.79
N LYS A 16 -4.71 -8.71 -6.48
CA LYS A 16 -6.00 -9.30 -6.08
C LYS A 16 -5.99 -9.72 -4.61
N GLY A 17 -4.94 -10.42 -4.16
CA GLY A 17 -4.82 -10.93 -2.80
C GLY A 17 -4.85 -9.84 -1.71
N VAL A 18 -4.61 -8.57 -2.04
CA VAL A 18 -4.73 -7.46 -1.06
C VAL A 18 -6.18 -7.28 -0.62
N ILE A 19 -7.12 -7.30 -1.56
CA ILE A 19 -8.54 -7.01 -1.32
C ILE A 19 -9.40 -8.29 -1.21
N GLU A 20 -8.82 -9.45 -1.49
CA GLU A 20 -9.49 -10.74 -1.39
C GLU A 20 -9.94 -11.01 0.04
N HIS A 21 -11.11 -11.65 0.17
CA HIS A 21 -11.78 -11.93 1.45
C HIS A 21 -12.35 -10.71 2.19
N ASN A 22 -12.36 -9.53 1.55
CA ASN A 22 -13.05 -8.37 2.13
C ASN A 22 -14.58 -8.58 2.02
N PRO A 23 -15.33 -8.62 3.15
CA PRO A 23 -16.75 -8.90 3.14
C PRO A 23 -17.61 -7.80 2.49
N HIS A 24 -17.05 -6.62 2.26
CA HIS A 24 -17.74 -5.50 1.64
C HIS A 24 -17.53 -5.40 0.13
N ILE A 25 -16.74 -6.31 -0.47
CA ILE A 25 -16.55 -6.41 -1.91
C ILE A 25 -17.34 -7.60 -2.44
N ASN A 26 -18.32 -7.31 -3.30
CA ASN A 26 -19.16 -8.33 -3.91
C ASN A 26 -18.38 -9.16 -4.94
N GLN A 27 -17.71 -8.51 -5.89
CA GLN A 27 -16.88 -9.18 -6.91
C GLN A 27 -15.56 -8.46 -7.15
N ILE A 28 -14.50 -9.26 -7.34
CA ILE A 28 -13.18 -8.75 -7.73
C ILE A 28 -12.92 -9.15 -9.18
N HIS A 29 -12.87 -8.16 -10.05
CA HIS A 29 -12.54 -8.33 -11.46
C HIS A 29 -11.06 -8.04 -11.68
N THR A 30 -10.33 -9.00 -12.23
CA THR A 30 -8.90 -8.83 -12.46
C THR A 30 -8.58 -8.46 -13.90
N VAL A 31 -7.59 -7.59 -14.06
CA VAL A 31 -6.95 -7.27 -15.35
C VAL A 31 -5.46 -7.51 -15.26
N ASN A 32 -4.84 -7.93 -16.35
CA ASN A 32 -3.41 -8.21 -16.40
C ASN A 32 -2.71 -7.32 -17.45
N LEU A 33 -2.84 -6.01 -17.29
CA LEU A 33 -2.29 -5.01 -18.20
C LEU A 33 -0.75 -4.98 -18.14
N LYS A 34 -0.18 -5.24 -16.95
CA LYS A 34 1.27 -5.30 -16.77
C LYS A 34 1.89 -6.42 -17.59
N LYS A 35 1.29 -7.61 -17.59
CA LYS A 35 1.75 -8.77 -18.38
C LYS A 35 1.65 -8.49 -19.88
N ALA A 36 0.52 -7.93 -20.33
CA ALA A 36 0.34 -7.55 -21.73
C ALA A 36 1.42 -6.58 -22.21
N LYS A 37 1.76 -5.58 -21.37
CA LYS A 37 2.82 -4.61 -21.64
C LYS A 37 4.22 -5.26 -21.66
N GLN A 38 4.53 -6.13 -20.69
CA GLN A 38 5.82 -6.83 -20.62
C GLN A 38 6.04 -7.74 -21.84
N GLN A 39 5.00 -8.44 -22.26
CA GLN A 39 5.04 -9.32 -23.43
C GLN A 39 4.84 -8.56 -24.75
N LYS A 40 4.66 -7.24 -24.73
CA LYS A 40 4.36 -6.41 -25.91
C LYS A 40 3.23 -6.99 -26.78
N SER A 41 2.25 -7.65 -26.16
CA SER A 41 1.18 -8.40 -26.85
C SER A 41 -0.11 -7.58 -26.90
N LEU A 42 -0.42 -7.08 -28.10
CA LEU A 42 -1.70 -6.39 -28.37
C LEU A 42 -2.89 -7.34 -28.21
N MET A 43 -2.72 -8.63 -28.56
CA MET A 43 -3.78 -9.63 -28.39
C MET A 43 -4.14 -9.82 -26.92
N LEU A 44 -3.15 -9.93 -26.03
CA LEU A 44 -3.39 -10.00 -24.59
C LEU A 44 -4.05 -8.74 -24.07
N LEU A 45 -3.57 -7.58 -24.49
CA LEU A 45 -4.18 -6.31 -24.11
C LEU A 45 -5.67 -6.26 -24.53
N PHE A 46 -5.95 -6.60 -25.78
CA PHE A 46 -7.33 -6.63 -26.30
C PHE A 46 -8.20 -7.63 -25.53
N LYS A 47 -7.68 -8.82 -25.23
CA LYS A 47 -8.37 -9.84 -24.43
C LYS A 47 -8.73 -9.30 -23.03
N GLU A 48 -7.78 -8.66 -22.34
CA GLU A 48 -8.00 -8.10 -21.01
C GLU A 48 -9.04 -6.96 -21.04
N LEU A 49 -8.93 -6.03 -22.00
CA LEU A 49 -9.89 -4.94 -22.16
C LEU A 49 -11.29 -5.44 -22.55
N ASN A 50 -11.39 -6.52 -23.33
CA ASN A 50 -12.68 -7.09 -23.71
C ASN A 50 -13.41 -7.78 -22.55
N LYS A 51 -12.70 -8.26 -21.52
CA LYS A 51 -13.33 -8.75 -20.29
C LYS A 51 -14.17 -7.64 -19.63
N LEU A 52 -13.63 -6.41 -19.58
CA LEU A 52 -14.29 -5.27 -18.94
C LEU A 52 -15.59 -4.87 -19.66
N ARG A 53 -15.62 -4.96 -21.00
CA ARG A 53 -16.83 -4.67 -21.79
C ARG A 53 -17.97 -5.66 -21.55
N LYS A 54 -17.66 -6.85 -21.03
CA LYS A 54 -18.64 -7.90 -20.73
C LYS A 54 -19.21 -7.80 -19.34
N LEU A 55 -18.68 -6.91 -18.50
CA LEU A 55 -19.22 -6.66 -17.17
C LEU A 55 -20.65 -6.11 -17.26
N PRO A 56 -21.47 -6.33 -16.23
CA PRO A 56 -22.81 -5.76 -16.18
C PRO A 56 -22.73 -4.23 -16.24
N LYS A 57 -23.88 -3.60 -16.43
CA LYS A 57 -23.99 -2.14 -16.34
C LYS A 57 -24.05 -1.74 -14.87
N TYR A 58 -23.22 -0.77 -14.48
CA TYR A 58 -23.16 -0.19 -13.14
C TYR A 58 -23.87 1.17 -13.10
N ASP A 59 -24.33 1.56 -11.93
CA ASP A 59 -24.82 2.93 -11.72
C ASP A 59 -23.65 3.92 -11.77
N MET A 60 -22.51 3.52 -11.22
CA MET A 60 -21.33 4.37 -11.14
C MET A 60 -20.03 3.56 -11.26
N VAL A 61 -19.05 4.12 -11.96
CA VAL A 61 -17.66 3.68 -11.95
C VAL A 61 -16.80 4.82 -11.44
N ILE A 62 -15.94 4.55 -10.45
CA ILE A 62 -15.04 5.54 -9.86
C ILE A 62 -13.60 5.11 -10.13
N ASP A 63 -12.81 5.97 -10.79
CA ASP A 63 -11.37 5.79 -10.93
C ASP A 63 -10.64 6.57 -9.83
N ALA A 64 -10.17 5.85 -8.82
CA ALA A 64 -9.37 6.40 -7.73
C ALA A 64 -7.87 6.48 -8.05
N GLN A 65 -7.42 6.00 -9.21
CA GLN A 65 -6.00 6.01 -9.58
C GLN A 65 -5.61 7.26 -10.39
N GLY A 66 -6.48 7.76 -11.28
CA GLY A 66 -6.24 8.96 -12.07
C GLY A 66 -5.10 8.84 -13.09
N LEU A 67 -4.90 7.68 -13.70
CA LEU A 67 -3.94 7.45 -14.77
C LEU A 67 -4.67 7.16 -16.08
N ILE A 68 -4.06 7.47 -17.22
CA ILE A 68 -4.66 7.19 -18.55
C ILE A 68 -5.08 5.72 -18.67
N LYS A 69 -4.25 4.78 -18.19
CA LYS A 69 -4.59 3.35 -18.24
C LYS A 69 -5.82 3.00 -17.40
N SER A 70 -5.98 3.56 -16.21
CA SER A 70 -7.15 3.30 -15.34
C SER A 70 -8.40 4.02 -15.85
N ALA A 71 -8.25 5.20 -16.42
CA ALA A 71 -9.32 5.92 -17.06
C ALA A 71 -9.87 5.16 -18.29
N ILE A 72 -9.00 4.54 -19.10
CA ILE A 72 -9.41 3.65 -20.21
C ILE A 72 -10.19 2.44 -19.65
N VAL A 73 -9.70 1.80 -18.57
CA VAL A 73 -10.41 0.71 -17.90
C VAL A 73 -11.79 1.16 -17.45
N ALA A 74 -11.90 2.29 -16.76
CA ALA A 74 -13.17 2.86 -16.32
C ALA A 74 -14.14 3.15 -17.49
N LYS A 75 -13.61 3.70 -18.59
CA LYS A 75 -14.41 4.03 -19.80
C LYS A 75 -14.95 2.81 -20.54
N LEU A 76 -14.28 1.66 -20.43
CA LEU A 76 -14.72 0.43 -21.08
C LEU A 76 -15.85 -0.29 -20.34
N ILE A 77 -16.03 0.00 -19.05
CA ILE A 77 -17.11 -0.54 -18.23
C ILE A 77 -18.37 0.26 -18.49
N LYS A 78 -19.48 -0.42 -18.74
CA LYS A 78 -20.78 0.23 -18.95
C LYS A 78 -21.27 0.82 -17.63
N ALA A 79 -21.46 2.14 -17.58
CA ALA A 79 -21.97 2.82 -16.40
C ALA A 79 -22.86 4.02 -16.76
N ASN A 80 -23.73 4.41 -15.81
CA ASN A 80 -24.52 5.64 -15.95
C ASN A 80 -23.64 6.87 -15.69
N LYS A 81 -22.70 6.76 -14.73
CA LYS A 81 -21.75 7.83 -14.37
C LYS A 81 -20.32 7.26 -14.29
N ILE A 82 -19.35 7.99 -14.84
CA ILE A 82 -17.92 7.69 -14.69
C ILE A 82 -17.29 8.87 -13.96
N CYS A 83 -16.73 8.60 -12.78
CA CYS A 83 -16.18 9.59 -11.87
C CYS A 83 -14.67 9.41 -11.71
N GLY A 84 -13.97 10.50 -11.44
CA GLY A 84 -12.52 10.48 -11.20
C GLY A 84 -12.02 11.85 -10.77
N PHE A 85 -10.73 12.07 -10.82
CA PHE A 85 -10.12 13.35 -10.50
C PHE A 85 -10.18 14.33 -11.66
N ASP A 86 -10.17 15.63 -11.37
CA ASP A 86 -10.01 16.65 -12.39
C ASP A 86 -8.55 16.74 -12.91
N LYS A 87 -8.35 17.52 -13.97
CA LYS A 87 -7.05 17.64 -14.64
C LYS A 87 -5.92 18.23 -13.78
N HIS A 88 -6.26 19.00 -12.75
CA HIS A 88 -5.30 19.62 -11.84
C HIS A 88 -4.94 18.74 -10.65
N SER A 89 -5.72 17.71 -10.43
CA SER A 89 -5.57 16.79 -9.28
C SER A 89 -4.78 15.52 -9.62
N ILE A 90 -4.32 15.33 -10.85
CA ILE A 90 -3.68 14.10 -11.31
C ILE A 90 -2.41 14.35 -12.11
N ARG A 91 -1.51 13.34 -12.09
CA ARG A 91 -0.24 13.38 -12.82
C ARG A 91 -0.42 13.33 -14.34
N GLU A 92 -1.47 12.66 -14.82
CA GLU A 92 -1.75 12.47 -16.24
C GLU A 92 -3.07 13.18 -16.61
N PRO A 93 -3.05 14.51 -16.85
CA PRO A 93 -4.25 15.34 -17.01
C PRO A 93 -5.24 14.84 -18.06
N LEU A 94 -4.76 14.17 -19.12
CA LEU A 94 -5.61 13.61 -20.18
C LEU A 94 -6.58 12.53 -19.67
N ALA A 95 -6.30 11.88 -18.55
CA ALA A 95 -7.19 10.91 -17.94
C ALA A 95 -8.55 11.55 -17.56
N SER A 96 -8.53 12.82 -17.11
CA SER A 96 -9.75 13.54 -16.69
C SER A 96 -10.78 13.71 -17.81
N LEU A 97 -10.35 13.67 -19.07
CA LEU A 97 -11.27 13.78 -20.23
C LEU A 97 -12.20 12.55 -20.38
N MET A 98 -11.89 11.46 -19.71
CA MET A 98 -12.68 10.23 -19.75
C MET A 98 -13.79 10.21 -18.68
N TYR A 99 -13.74 11.13 -17.71
CA TYR A 99 -14.72 11.20 -16.62
C TYR A 99 -15.83 12.21 -16.94
N GLN A 100 -17.05 11.88 -16.54
CA GLN A 100 -18.23 12.76 -16.65
C GLN A 100 -18.36 13.65 -15.41
N HIS A 101 -17.91 13.15 -14.25
CA HIS A 101 -17.89 13.86 -12.99
C HIS A 101 -16.48 13.85 -12.42
N THR A 102 -15.97 15.02 -12.09
CA THR A 102 -14.61 15.15 -11.58
C THR A 102 -14.59 15.74 -10.18
N THR A 103 -13.61 15.29 -9.39
CA THR A 103 -13.36 15.76 -8.04
C THR A 103 -12.01 16.47 -7.99
N SER A 104 -12.01 17.68 -7.44
CA SER A 104 -10.78 18.48 -7.28
C SER A 104 -10.15 18.24 -5.91
N MET A 105 -8.83 17.98 -5.90
CA MET A 105 -8.01 17.87 -4.71
C MET A 105 -6.55 18.15 -5.05
N ALA A 106 -5.81 18.86 -4.20
CA ALA A 106 -4.38 19.11 -4.41
C ALA A 106 -3.60 17.80 -4.63
N TYR A 107 -2.69 17.78 -5.61
CA TYR A 107 -1.93 16.56 -5.95
C TYR A 107 -1.00 16.12 -4.83
N ASP A 108 -0.47 17.05 -4.05
CA ASP A 108 0.42 16.86 -2.90
C ASP A 108 -0.30 16.63 -1.57
N ALA A 109 -1.64 16.67 -1.55
CA ALA A 109 -2.42 16.29 -0.38
C ALA A 109 -2.19 14.81 -0.03
N ASN A 110 -2.56 14.42 1.20
CA ASN A 110 -2.43 13.03 1.64
C ASN A 110 -3.19 12.08 0.69
N THR A 111 -2.55 10.99 0.30
CA THR A 111 -3.10 10.03 -0.67
C THR A 111 -4.41 9.40 -0.19
N ILE A 112 -4.56 9.18 1.12
CA ILE A 112 -5.81 8.63 1.70
C ILE A 112 -6.93 9.65 1.59
N ASP A 113 -6.68 10.93 1.97
CA ASP A 113 -7.67 11.99 1.85
C ASP A 113 -8.12 12.18 0.39
N ARG A 114 -7.18 12.11 -0.55
CA ARG A 114 -7.47 12.18 -1.99
C ARG A 114 -8.38 11.05 -2.44
N ASN A 115 -8.03 9.80 -2.07
CA ASN A 115 -8.83 8.63 -2.44
C ASN A 115 -10.22 8.65 -1.81
N ILE A 116 -10.32 9.04 -0.54
CA ILE A 116 -11.61 9.20 0.13
C ILE A 116 -12.43 10.27 -0.59
N LYS A 117 -11.85 11.42 -0.90
CA LYS A 117 -12.58 12.51 -1.55
C LYS A 117 -13.11 12.11 -2.92
N VAL A 118 -12.31 11.44 -3.78
CA VAL A 118 -12.75 11.03 -5.11
C VAL A 118 -13.83 9.94 -5.07
N ILE A 119 -13.81 9.10 -4.02
CA ILE A 119 -14.83 8.06 -3.83
C ILE A 119 -16.12 8.65 -3.22
N CYS A 120 -15.99 9.47 -2.19
CA CYS A 120 -17.12 9.96 -1.41
C CYS A 120 -17.88 11.11 -2.09
N ASN A 121 -17.17 12.00 -2.80
CA ASN A 121 -17.79 13.16 -3.44
C ASN A 121 -18.94 12.81 -4.40
N PRO A 122 -18.81 11.86 -5.34
CA PRO A 122 -19.91 11.50 -6.24
C PRO A 122 -21.05 10.74 -5.56
N LEU A 123 -20.88 10.34 -4.29
CA LEU A 123 -21.86 9.64 -3.45
C LEU A 123 -22.49 10.55 -2.40
N ASP A 124 -22.15 11.85 -2.40
CA ASP A 124 -22.58 12.83 -1.41
C ASP A 124 -22.27 12.41 0.05
N LEU A 125 -21.14 11.70 0.24
CA LEU A 125 -20.65 11.27 1.54
C LEU A 125 -19.57 12.19 2.06
N ALA A 126 -19.59 12.46 3.37
CA ALA A 126 -18.54 13.17 4.09
C ALA A 126 -17.80 12.21 5.02
N VAL A 127 -16.47 12.21 4.94
CA VAL A 127 -15.57 11.44 5.83
C VAL A 127 -14.57 12.44 6.41
N SER A 128 -14.50 12.51 7.73
CA SER A 128 -13.60 13.41 8.44
C SER A 128 -12.25 12.74 8.73
N GLY A 129 -11.24 13.54 9.09
CA GLY A 129 -9.96 13.01 9.56
C GLY A 129 -10.10 12.14 10.83
N VAL A 130 -11.08 12.43 11.67
CA VAL A 130 -11.39 11.63 12.88
C VAL A 130 -11.89 10.23 12.47
N ASP A 131 -12.75 10.14 11.47
CA ASP A 131 -13.24 8.86 10.95
C ASP A 131 -12.10 8.01 10.38
N ILE A 132 -11.14 8.66 9.70
CA ILE A 132 -9.97 8.00 9.14
C ILE A 132 -9.05 7.43 10.24
N VAL A 133 -8.82 8.21 11.30
CA VAL A 133 -7.98 7.79 12.43
C VAL A 133 -8.64 6.65 13.21
N ASN A 134 -9.95 6.73 13.43
CA ASN A 134 -10.73 5.76 14.20
C ASN A 134 -11.30 4.62 13.37
N LYS A 135 -10.88 4.45 12.13
CA LYS A 135 -11.35 3.38 11.25
C LYS A 135 -11.15 2.00 11.86
N LEU A 136 -12.03 1.08 11.57
CA LEU A 136 -11.81 -0.34 11.83
C LEU A 136 -10.81 -0.93 10.83
N PRO A 137 -10.12 -2.04 11.15
CA PRO A 137 -9.37 -2.81 10.17
C PRO A 137 -10.26 -3.18 8.98
N PHE A 138 -9.75 -2.99 7.76
CA PHE A 138 -10.54 -3.24 6.55
C PHE A 138 -9.89 -4.19 5.55
N LEU A 139 -8.73 -4.74 5.86
CA LEU A 139 -8.18 -5.89 5.14
C LEU A 139 -8.54 -7.18 5.88
N SER A 140 -8.88 -8.21 5.12
CA SER A 140 -9.27 -9.51 5.65
C SER A 140 -8.39 -10.60 5.05
N SER A 141 -8.10 -11.64 5.84
CA SER A 141 -7.33 -12.81 5.40
C SER A 141 -7.99 -14.11 5.87
N GLN A 142 -7.75 -15.20 5.14
CA GLN A 142 -8.16 -16.54 5.59
C GLN A 142 -7.16 -17.16 6.58
N CYS A 143 -6.02 -16.53 6.79
CA CYS A 143 -4.96 -17.00 7.71
C CYS A 143 -4.61 -18.49 7.55
N LYS A 144 -4.37 -18.94 6.35
CA LYS A 144 -4.00 -20.34 6.07
C LYS A 144 -2.58 -20.72 6.51
N ILE A 145 -1.75 -19.72 6.82
CA ILE A 145 -0.39 -19.92 7.32
C ILE A 145 -0.39 -20.06 8.85
N LYS A 146 0.49 -20.91 9.37
CA LYS A 146 0.73 -20.96 10.83
C LYS A 146 1.47 -19.69 11.26
N THR A 147 0.83 -18.90 12.09
CA THR A 147 1.47 -17.75 12.74
C THR A 147 2.39 -18.22 13.88
N PRO A 148 3.53 -17.57 14.10
CA PRO A 148 4.38 -17.87 15.23
C PRO A 148 3.63 -17.71 16.56
N LYS A 149 3.90 -18.62 17.52
CA LYS A 149 3.26 -18.57 18.85
C LYS A 149 3.82 -17.46 19.74
N LYS A 150 5.10 -17.11 19.55
CA LYS A 150 5.76 -16.04 20.29
C LYS A 150 5.42 -14.68 19.66
N PRO A 151 5.27 -13.61 20.45
CA PRO A 151 5.14 -12.27 19.92
C PRO A 151 6.30 -11.92 19.00
N TYR A 152 6.01 -11.23 17.90
CA TYR A 152 7.00 -10.83 16.90
C TYR A 152 6.71 -9.46 16.32
N ALA A 153 7.74 -8.84 15.81
CA ALA A 153 7.67 -7.67 14.94
C ALA A 153 8.07 -8.04 13.51
N LEU A 154 7.83 -7.15 12.57
CA LEU A 154 8.13 -7.37 11.15
C LEU A 154 9.11 -6.34 10.60
N PHE A 155 10.01 -6.80 9.74
CA PHE A 155 10.79 -5.96 8.85
C PHE A 155 10.32 -6.11 7.41
N ILE A 156 10.00 -4.99 6.76
CA ILE A 156 9.70 -4.92 5.33
C ILE A 156 10.89 -4.23 4.66
N ILE A 157 11.80 -5.02 4.12
CA ILE A 157 13.13 -4.55 3.68
C ILE A 157 13.18 -4.15 2.21
N GLY A 158 12.20 -4.59 1.38
CA GLY A 158 12.17 -4.35 -0.04
C GLY A 158 11.38 -3.12 -0.44
N SER A 159 11.74 -2.55 -1.59
CA SER A 159 10.94 -1.56 -2.31
C SER A 159 11.30 -1.59 -3.80
N THR A 160 10.54 -0.84 -4.62
CA THR A 160 10.72 -0.80 -6.09
C THR A 160 12.06 -0.19 -6.52
N TRP A 161 12.62 0.72 -5.73
CA TRP A 161 13.90 1.38 -6.02
C TRP A 161 14.88 1.11 -4.89
N GLU A 162 16.14 0.84 -5.23
CA GLU A 162 17.17 0.56 -4.22
C GLU A 162 17.38 1.75 -3.28
N SER A 163 17.32 2.98 -3.78
CA SER A 163 17.45 4.22 -2.99
C SER A 163 16.33 4.41 -1.94
N ARG A 164 15.25 3.63 -1.99
CA ARG A 164 14.18 3.61 -0.98
C ARG A 164 14.37 2.50 0.04
N ASN A 165 15.41 1.69 -0.08
CA ASN A 165 15.68 0.61 0.84
C ASN A 165 16.59 1.10 1.98
N TYR A 166 16.10 1.00 3.21
CA TYR A 166 16.91 1.25 4.39
C TYR A 166 18.00 0.18 4.50
N PRO A 167 19.24 0.55 4.89
CA PRO A 167 20.36 -0.40 4.93
C PRO A 167 20.08 -1.61 5.81
N LYS A 168 20.35 -2.81 5.30
CA LYS A 168 20.14 -4.07 6.03
C LYS A 168 20.93 -4.15 7.33
N GLU A 169 22.15 -3.57 7.35
CA GLU A 169 23.01 -3.47 8.51
C GLU A 169 22.35 -2.69 9.65
N LYS A 170 21.61 -1.64 9.32
CA LYS A 170 20.89 -0.82 10.28
C LYS A 170 19.63 -1.51 10.81
N PHE A 171 18.92 -2.31 9.99
CA PHE A 171 17.85 -3.17 10.48
C PHE A 171 18.37 -4.17 11.51
N VAL A 172 19.55 -4.78 11.29
CA VAL A 172 20.22 -5.67 12.27
C VAL A 172 20.49 -4.92 13.57
N GLN A 173 21.03 -3.70 13.51
CA GLN A 173 21.26 -2.87 14.70
C GLN A 173 19.98 -2.55 15.46
N VAL A 174 18.87 -2.29 14.76
CA VAL A 174 17.55 -2.08 15.38
C VAL A 174 17.11 -3.34 16.14
N ALA A 175 17.21 -4.52 15.53
CA ALA A 175 16.83 -5.78 16.17
C ALA A 175 17.67 -6.06 17.43
N GLN A 176 18.98 -5.88 17.34
CA GLN A 176 19.92 -6.06 18.46
C GLN A 176 19.65 -5.08 19.61
N ALA A 177 19.25 -3.84 19.30
CA ALA A 177 18.94 -2.83 20.32
C ALA A 177 17.59 -3.06 21.00
N LEU A 178 16.59 -3.56 20.27
CA LEU A 178 15.25 -3.84 20.81
C LEU A 178 15.16 -5.19 21.51
N LYS A 179 15.96 -6.17 21.10
CA LYS A 179 15.98 -7.55 21.65
C LYS A 179 14.61 -8.23 21.63
N ILE A 180 13.86 -8.01 20.57
CA ILE A 180 12.59 -8.68 20.28
C ILE A 180 12.74 -9.47 18.98
N ASN A 181 11.91 -10.50 18.79
CA ASN A 181 11.97 -11.30 17.58
C ASN A 181 11.40 -10.53 16.39
N PHE A 182 12.19 -10.41 15.32
CA PHE A 182 11.79 -9.83 14.04
C PHE A 182 11.71 -10.90 12.96
N LEU A 183 10.61 -10.93 12.23
CA LEU A 183 10.45 -11.73 11.03
C LEU A 183 10.64 -10.86 9.81
N VAL A 184 11.53 -11.27 8.90
CA VAL A 184 11.79 -10.51 7.68
C VAL A 184 10.89 -11.00 6.56
N VAL A 185 10.15 -10.06 5.96
CA VAL A 185 9.33 -10.28 4.76
C VAL A 185 10.13 -9.88 3.52
N TRP A 186 10.05 -10.72 2.49
CA TRP A 186 10.71 -10.50 1.22
C TRP A 186 9.82 -10.91 0.04
N GLY A 187 10.03 -10.30 -1.13
CA GLY A 187 9.21 -10.52 -2.33
C GLY A 187 9.98 -11.04 -3.54
N ASN A 188 11.32 -10.95 -3.54
CA ASN A 188 12.19 -11.41 -4.62
C ASN A 188 13.50 -11.98 -4.07
N ASP A 189 14.28 -12.64 -4.93
CA ASP A 189 15.49 -13.38 -4.51
C ASP A 189 16.58 -12.46 -3.91
N LEU A 190 16.75 -11.25 -4.44
CA LEU A 190 17.70 -10.28 -3.87
C LEU A 190 17.30 -9.83 -2.45
N GLU A 191 16.02 -9.67 -2.20
CA GLU A 191 15.52 -9.38 -0.86
C GLU A 191 15.70 -10.59 0.07
N ASN A 192 15.52 -11.82 -0.44
CA ASN A 192 15.76 -13.05 0.32
C ASN A 192 17.24 -13.16 0.74
N GLU A 193 18.17 -12.90 -0.18
CA GLU A 193 19.61 -12.88 0.13
C GLU A 193 19.94 -11.87 1.26
N LYS A 194 19.35 -10.67 1.18
CA LYS A 194 19.48 -9.65 2.24
C LYS A 194 18.91 -10.16 3.57
N ALA A 195 17.73 -10.79 3.54
CA ALA A 195 17.06 -11.31 4.73
C ALA A 195 17.86 -12.43 5.40
N VAL A 196 18.40 -13.38 4.64
CA VAL A 196 19.26 -14.47 5.14
C VAL A 196 20.52 -13.88 5.77
N TRP A 197 21.18 -12.93 5.10
CA TRP A 197 22.34 -12.25 5.66
C TRP A 197 22.02 -11.55 7.00
N MET A 198 20.83 -10.93 7.12
CA MET A 198 20.41 -10.28 8.37
C MET A 198 20.21 -11.30 9.51
N ALA A 199 19.61 -12.44 9.22
CA ALA A 199 19.41 -13.53 10.20
C ALA A 199 20.75 -14.13 10.67
N GLU A 200 21.75 -14.25 9.80
CA GLU A 200 23.11 -14.69 10.19
C GLU A 200 23.83 -13.71 11.13
N LYS A 201 23.39 -12.44 11.19
CA LYS A 201 24.02 -11.38 11.99
C LYS A 201 23.30 -11.11 13.31
N SER A 202 22.15 -11.73 13.57
CA SER A 202 21.39 -11.47 14.79
C SER A 202 20.41 -12.60 15.12
N ASP A 203 20.51 -13.14 16.34
CA ASP A 203 19.59 -14.14 16.90
C ASP A 203 18.15 -13.60 17.09
N TYR A 204 17.95 -12.31 16.89
CA TYR A 204 16.63 -11.65 16.96
C TYR A 204 15.94 -11.56 15.60
N ILE A 205 16.49 -12.17 14.55
CA ILE A 205 15.95 -12.07 13.18
C ILE A 205 15.76 -13.47 12.59
N ASP A 206 14.51 -13.74 12.19
CA ASP A 206 14.15 -14.93 11.43
C ASP A 206 13.64 -14.55 10.03
N VAL A 207 13.89 -15.41 9.04
CA VAL A 207 13.43 -15.18 7.66
C VAL A 207 12.16 -15.96 7.42
N LEU A 208 11.11 -15.27 6.98
CA LEU A 208 9.88 -15.93 6.57
C LEU A 208 10.04 -16.64 5.22
N PRO A 209 9.27 -17.70 4.94
CA PRO A 209 9.13 -18.19 3.59
C PRO A 209 8.52 -17.11 2.70
N ARG A 210 8.62 -17.26 1.38
CA ARG A 210 7.92 -16.38 0.46
C ARG A 210 6.42 -16.49 0.68
N LEU A 211 5.78 -15.34 0.94
CA LEU A 211 4.35 -15.25 1.23
C LEU A 211 3.58 -14.78 0.00
N ASP A 212 2.37 -15.30 -0.18
CA ASP A 212 1.36 -14.63 -0.97
C ASP A 212 0.73 -13.46 -0.19
N LEU A 213 -0.08 -12.65 -0.83
CA LEU A 213 -0.63 -11.45 -0.22
C LEU A 213 -1.67 -11.77 0.89
N ASP A 214 -2.35 -12.91 0.82
CA ASP A 214 -3.29 -13.30 1.87
C ASP A 214 -2.56 -13.75 3.15
N SER A 215 -1.52 -14.59 3.00
CA SER A 215 -0.63 -14.98 4.08
C SER A 215 0.10 -13.79 4.69
N LEU A 216 0.51 -12.82 3.86
CA LEU A 216 1.15 -11.59 4.32
C LEU A 216 0.21 -10.75 5.20
N LYS A 217 -1.06 -10.57 4.80
CA LYS A 217 -2.07 -9.89 5.62
C LYS A 217 -2.21 -10.58 6.99
N CYS A 218 -2.27 -11.91 7.00
CA CYS A 218 -2.36 -12.69 8.23
C CYS A 218 -1.16 -12.46 9.16
N ILE A 219 0.05 -12.53 8.61
CA ILE A 219 1.29 -12.31 9.40
C ILE A 219 1.35 -10.87 9.93
N ILE A 220 0.97 -9.86 9.14
CA ILE A 220 0.92 -8.47 9.60
C ILE A 220 -0.11 -8.32 10.71
N GLN A 221 -1.30 -8.88 10.56
CA GLN A 221 -2.41 -8.76 11.52
C GLN A 221 -2.05 -9.27 12.92
N HIS A 222 -1.15 -10.24 13.03
CA HIS A 222 -0.72 -10.84 14.30
C HIS A 222 0.62 -10.28 14.82
N SER A 223 1.22 -9.34 14.13
CA SER A 223 2.47 -8.69 14.57
C SER A 223 2.20 -7.61 15.62
N LYS A 224 3.20 -7.37 16.47
CA LYS A 224 3.16 -6.31 17.49
C LYS A 224 3.63 -4.95 16.95
N LEU A 225 4.47 -4.99 15.93
CA LEU A 225 5.05 -3.79 15.30
C LEU A 225 5.50 -4.16 13.88
N LEU A 226 5.39 -3.22 12.97
CA LEU A 226 5.97 -3.34 11.64
C LEU A 226 6.88 -2.14 11.37
N ILE A 227 8.12 -2.41 10.97
CA ILE A 227 9.09 -1.39 10.54
C ILE A 227 9.45 -1.67 9.09
N GLY A 228 9.31 -0.70 8.21
CA GLY A 228 9.60 -0.95 6.81
C GLY A 228 9.75 0.30 5.95
N ASN A 229 10.23 0.07 4.74
CA ASN A 229 10.33 1.08 3.71
C ASN A 229 8.92 1.50 3.22
N ASP A 230 8.82 2.65 2.53
CA ASP A 230 7.59 3.11 1.87
C ASP A 230 7.19 2.14 0.74
N THR A 231 6.39 1.12 1.08
CA THR A 231 5.95 0.06 0.15
C THR A 231 4.60 -0.54 0.57
N GLY A 232 3.96 -1.26 -0.34
CA GLY A 232 2.61 -1.83 -0.13
C GLY A 232 2.42 -2.59 1.18
N PRO A 233 3.29 -3.55 1.54
CA PRO A 233 3.18 -4.27 2.81
C PRO A 233 3.22 -3.37 4.05
N THR A 234 4.02 -2.29 4.04
CA THR A 234 4.06 -1.34 5.16
C THR A 234 2.73 -0.58 5.29
N HIS A 235 2.09 -0.23 4.18
CA HIS A 235 0.76 0.39 4.20
C HIS A 235 -0.36 -0.56 4.66
N MET A 236 -0.19 -1.88 4.51
CA MET A 236 -1.16 -2.84 5.04
C MET A 236 -1.24 -2.79 6.57
N ALA A 237 -0.15 -2.45 7.27
CA ALA A 237 -0.18 -2.27 8.73
C ALA A 237 -1.16 -1.17 9.15
N TRP A 238 -1.15 -0.02 8.44
CA TRP A 238 -2.15 1.03 8.67
C TRP A 238 -3.58 0.52 8.42
N ALA A 239 -3.79 -0.21 7.34
CA ALA A 239 -5.11 -0.76 6.97
C ALA A 239 -5.63 -1.79 7.98
N LEU A 240 -4.74 -2.49 8.67
CA LEU A 240 -5.02 -3.50 9.70
C LEU A 240 -4.99 -2.97 11.14
N ASN A 241 -4.76 -1.66 11.34
CA ASN A 241 -4.57 -1.04 12.65
C ASN A 241 -3.41 -1.66 13.47
N ILE A 242 -2.33 -2.03 12.79
CA ILE A 242 -1.12 -2.53 13.43
C ILE A 242 -0.11 -1.39 13.60
N PRO A 243 0.52 -1.26 14.77
CA PRO A 243 1.57 -0.27 15.00
C PRO A 243 2.66 -0.37 13.94
N SER A 244 3.06 0.77 13.36
CA SER A 244 4.06 0.76 12.30
C SER A 244 4.94 2.00 12.27
N ILE A 245 6.15 1.82 11.77
CA ILE A 245 7.11 2.88 11.45
C ILE A 245 7.46 2.75 9.96
N THR A 246 7.07 3.75 9.17
CA THR A 246 7.43 3.81 7.76
C THR A 246 8.65 4.70 7.58
N LEU A 247 9.69 4.17 6.93
CA LEU A 247 10.95 4.86 6.66
C LEU A 247 10.90 5.51 5.27
N PHE A 248 11.12 6.83 5.23
CA PHE A 248 11.09 7.62 4.01
C PHE A 248 12.44 8.27 3.70
N GLY A 249 12.93 8.05 2.50
CA GLY A 249 14.05 8.78 1.88
C GLY A 249 13.55 9.69 0.75
N PRO A 250 13.71 9.28 -0.52
CA PRO A 250 13.43 10.08 -1.72
C PRO A 250 11.94 10.20 -2.07
N THR A 251 11.03 9.79 -1.19
CA THR A 251 9.60 9.82 -1.48
C THR A 251 8.83 10.68 -0.48
N PRO A 252 7.70 11.28 -0.89
CA PRO A 252 6.94 12.17 -0.03
C PRO A 252 6.14 11.38 1.01
N ILE A 253 6.06 11.92 2.23
CA ILE A 253 5.38 11.31 3.38
C ILE A 253 3.85 11.35 3.29
N ASN A 254 3.28 12.13 2.37
CA ASN A 254 1.84 12.20 2.15
C ASN A 254 1.21 10.88 1.65
N ARG A 255 2.01 9.84 1.45
CA ARG A 255 1.56 8.48 1.13
C ARG A 255 1.09 7.70 2.34
N VAL A 256 1.45 8.14 3.55
CA VAL A 256 1.04 7.53 4.82
C VAL A 256 0.11 8.47 5.57
N TYR A 257 -0.98 7.92 6.10
CA TYR A 257 -1.83 8.63 7.03
C TYR A 257 -1.28 8.38 8.44
N GLN A 258 -0.66 9.40 9.03
CA GLN A 258 -0.07 9.29 10.36
C GLN A 258 -1.18 9.24 11.43
N THR A 259 -1.06 8.31 12.35
CA THR A 259 -1.97 8.11 13.49
C THR A 259 -1.16 7.98 14.77
N PRO A 260 -1.78 7.88 15.96
CA PRO A 260 -1.03 7.56 17.18
C PRO A 260 -0.16 6.30 17.05
N ILE A 261 -0.59 5.30 16.29
CA ILE A 261 0.12 4.00 16.13
C ILE A 261 0.86 3.84 14.80
N ASN A 262 0.61 4.71 13.81
CA ASN A 262 1.31 4.62 12.51
C ASN A 262 2.19 5.86 12.33
N LYS A 263 3.47 5.69 12.47
CA LYS A 263 4.48 6.76 12.53
C LYS A 263 5.33 6.76 11.26
N VAL A 264 5.97 7.89 11.03
CA VAL A 264 6.89 8.12 9.91
C VAL A 264 8.22 8.63 10.43
N LEU A 265 9.31 8.07 9.91
CA LEU A 265 10.65 8.65 10.01
C LEU A 265 11.12 9.04 8.61
N LYS A 266 11.48 10.30 8.43
CA LYS A 266 11.89 10.87 7.15
C LYS A 266 13.33 11.35 7.23
N SER A 267 14.15 11.07 6.21
CA SER A 267 15.46 11.68 6.02
C SER A 267 15.35 13.19 5.82
N HIS A 268 16.46 13.90 5.86
CA HIS A 268 16.50 15.35 5.63
C HIS A 268 16.30 15.75 4.16
N SER A 269 16.18 14.79 3.25
CA SER A 269 16.00 15.07 1.81
C SER A 269 14.75 15.88 1.53
N LYS A 270 14.87 16.88 0.66
CA LYS A 270 13.76 17.62 0.08
C LYS A 270 13.22 16.85 -1.11
N VAL A 271 11.94 16.57 -1.12
CA VAL A 271 11.29 15.75 -2.15
C VAL A 271 10.40 16.62 -3.02
N ASP A 272 10.65 16.60 -4.34
CA ASP A 272 9.72 17.13 -5.33
C ASP A 272 8.70 16.04 -5.66
N HIS A 273 7.40 16.29 -5.38
CA HIS A 273 6.29 15.36 -5.61
C HIS A 273 6.11 14.99 -7.09
N PHE A 274 6.52 15.86 -7.99
CA PHE A 274 6.37 15.66 -9.45
C PHE A 274 7.60 15.03 -10.09
N ASN A 275 8.80 15.21 -9.49
CA ASN A 275 10.06 14.73 -10.03
C ASN A 275 10.92 14.05 -8.96
N LEU A 276 10.61 12.78 -8.69
CA LEU A 276 11.30 12.00 -7.67
C LEU A 276 12.72 11.60 -8.13
N ASP A 277 13.71 11.90 -7.29
CA ASP A 277 15.09 11.46 -7.53
C ASP A 277 15.27 10.00 -7.08
N LYS A 278 15.56 9.13 -8.04
CA LYS A 278 15.81 7.71 -7.79
C LYS A 278 17.23 7.42 -7.30
N ASN A 279 18.12 8.40 -7.36
CA ASN A 279 19.50 8.30 -6.90
C ASN A 279 19.72 8.95 -5.53
N ASP A 280 18.65 9.41 -4.87
CA ASP A 280 18.70 9.94 -3.51
C ASP A 280 18.64 8.78 -2.49
N TYR A 281 19.78 8.44 -1.91
CA TYR A 281 19.94 7.41 -0.89
C TYR A 281 19.84 7.94 0.55
N SER A 282 19.28 9.11 0.74
CA SER A 282 19.16 9.77 2.05
C SER A 282 18.40 8.96 3.11
N ILE A 283 17.62 7.95 2.72
CA ILE A 283 16.99 7.03 3.68
C ILE A 283 18.02 6.42 4.64
N ALA A 284 19.26 6.26 4.19
CA ALA A 284 20.35 5.75 5.02
C ALA A 284 20.75 6.72 6.15
N GLU A 285 20.35 7.99 6.12
CA GLU A 285 20.64 8.97 7.18
C GLU A 285 19.77 8.76 8.42
N ILE A 286 18.62 8.08 8.28
CA ILE A 286 17.73 7.79 9.41
C ILE A 286 18.52 7.02 10.47
N ARG A 287 18.56 7.56 11.70
CA ARG A 287 19.36 6.99 12.78
C ARG A 287 18.66 5.80 13.41
N VAL A 288 19.41 4.76 13.71
CA VAL A 288 18.93 3.56 14.39
C VAL A 288 18.26 3.93 15.73
N ASN A 289 18.86 4.86 16.49
CA ASN A 289 18.32 5.28 17.78
C ASN A 289 16.93 5.92 17.69
N ASP A 290 16.61 6.62 16.61
CA ASP A 290 15.29 7.23 16.40
C ASP A 290 14.24 6.14 16.15
N ILE A 291 14.60 5.11 15.36
CA ILE A 291 13.73 3.95 15.13
C ILE A 291 13.50 3.19 16.44
N VAL A 292 14.58 2.93 17.21
CA VAL A 292 14.51 2.21 18.49
C VAL A 292 13.64 2.95 19.51
N LYS A 293 13.82 4.27 19.64
CA LYS A 293 13.01 5.11 20.54
C LYS A 293 11.53 5.01 20.18
N MET A 294 11.19 5.29 18.93
CA MET A 294 9.80 5.25 18.44
C MET A 294 9.18 3.86 18.57
N SER A 295 9.97 2.80 18.35
CA SER A 295 9.51 1.41 18.51
C SER A 295 9.15 1.08 19.96
N LYS A 296 9.95 1.55 20.92
CA LYS A 296 9.65 1.36 22.36
C LYS A 296 8.37 2.05 22.76
N GLU A 297 8.19 3.32 22.35
CA GLU A 297 6.95 4.07 22.58
C GLU A 297 5.73 3.30 22.05
N LEU A 298 5.75 2.85 20.78
CA LEU A 298 4.66 2.10 20.18
C LEU A 298 4.38 0.74 20.84
N LEU A 299 5.41 0.06 21.37
CA LEU A 299 5.26 -1.23 22.04
C LEU A 299 4.77 -1.08 23.49
N GLU A 300 5.02 0.04 24.16
CA GLU A 300 4.54 0.34 25.51
C GLU A 300 3.08 0.77 25.53
N ASP A 301 2.68 1.62 24.60
CA ASP A 301 1.30 2.14 24.45
C ASP A 301 0.28 1.04 24.05
N ASN A 302 0.75 -0.14 23.61
CA ASN A 302 -0.08 -1.25 23.15
C ASN A 302 0.04 -2.51 24.03
N LYS A 303 0.48 -2.35 25.27
CA LYS A 303 0.40 -3.38 26.32
C LYS A 303 -0.97 -3.35 26.98
#